data_68a019bf3ab91f31150e529a8267f3af
#
_entry.id   68a019bf3ab91f31150e529a8267f3af
#
_cell.length_a   1.000
_cell.length_b   1.000
_cell.length_c   1.000
_cell.angle_alpha   90.00
_cell.angle_beta   90.00
_cell.angle_gamma   90.00
#
_symmetry.space_group_name_H-M   'P 1'
#
loop_
_entity.id
_entity.type
_entity.pdbx_description
1 polymer ?
#
loop_
_entity_poly.entity_id
_entity_poly.type
_entity_poly.pdbx_seq_one_letter_code
_entity_poly.pdbx_strand_id
1 'polypeptide(L)'
;MTNIVIAGGGTSGWSAAAYLSSNKNLNITIIEPSDIPTIGVGESTIPYINIVHKEMDLDVFKTPEWINKVDGSLKFSIEFADFNRIGDKWIHPFLVSGTADTIMSDRTCSSQIPLEIYNSQQDYVDDNYVLPNLRSQKFTTPEEQSVDEKLTVAGYHIDAAKYANLLKQETTKRSNVTLLDAHIEDISVKDEKITNLVLNNGKVVNADLYIDCTGFRALLANAVNSEWDTSYSERLFVDTALAVQLPYIDRSTQMRNTTYCHALQNGWVWNVPLQTRIGTGYVY
;
A
#
# COMPACT_ATOMS: atom_id res chain seq x y z
N MET A 1 -19.43 0.71 -23.74
CA MET A 1 -18.71 0.37 -22.50
C MET A 1 -17.31 -0.04 -22.89
N THR A 2 -16.31 0.47 -22.19
CA THR A 2 -14.91 0.08 -22.39
C THR A 2 -14.57 -1.16 -21.57
N ASN A 3 -13.98 -2.15 -22.22
CA ASN A 3 -13.59 -3.40 -21.57
C ASN A 3 -12.13 -3.31 -21.14
N ILE A 4 -11.89 -3.51 -19.86
CA ILE A 4 -10.54 -3.49 -19.25
C ILE A 4 -10.25 -4.87 -18.69
N VAL A 5 -9.07 -5.40 -19.01
CA VAL A 5 -8.54 -6.61 -18.42
C VAL A 5 -7.40 -6.27 -17.48
N ILE A 6 -7.47 -6.77 -16.25
CA ILE A 6 -6.43 -6.66 -15.25
C ILE A 6 -5.83 -8.07 -15.07
N ALA A 7 -4.55 -8.19 -15.38
CA ALA A 7 -3.81 -9.42 -15.17
C ALA A 7 -3.14 -9.40 -13.79
N GLY A 8 -3.54 -10.33 -12.92
CA GLY A 8 -3.04 -10.45 -11.55
C GLY A 8 -4.01 -9.90 -10.49
N GLY A 9 -4.24 -10.70 -9.45
CA GLY A 9 -5.17 -10.46 -8.34
C GLY A 9 -4.51 -10.12 -7.01
N GLY A 10 -3.27 -9.62 -7.03
CA GLY A 10 -2.63 -9.09 -5.82
C GLY A 10 -3.22 -7.74 -5.38
N THR A 11 -2.58 -7.10 -4.42
CA THR A 11 -3.03 -5.79 -3.89
C THR A 11 -3.19 -4.75 -4.99
N SER A 12 -2.27 -4.68 -5.97
CA SER A 12 -2.36 -3.72 -7.07
C SER A 12 -3.54 -4.02 -8.00
N GLY A 13 -3.75 -5.29 -8.36
CA GLY A 13 -4.84 -5.69 -9.24
C GLY A 13 -6.22 -5.41 -8.65
N TRP A 14 -6.44 -5.79 -7.40
CA TRP A 14 -7.70 -5.53 -6.72
C TRP A 14 -7.91 -4.05 -6.41
N SER A 15 -6.84 -3.27 -6.14
CA SER A 15 -6.94 -1.81 -6.00
C SER A 15 -7.36 -1.16 -7.32
N ALA A 16 -6.74 -1.55 -8.44
CA ALA A 16 -7.12 -1.06 -9.76
C ALA A 16 -8.57 -1.44 -10.11
N ALA A 17 -8.97 -2.69 -9.86
CA ALA A 17 -10.33 -3.16 -10.10
C ALA A 17 -11.36 -2.39 -9.26
N ALA A 18 -11.10 -2.19 -7.97
CA ALA A 18 -11.98 -1.46 -7.07
C ALA A 18 -12.16 -0.01 -7.51
N TYR A 19 -11.07 0.66 -7.87
CA TYR A 19 -11.08 2.04 -8.32
C TYR A 19 -11.83 2.19 -9.66
N LEU A 20 -11.43 1.45 -10.68
CA LEU A 20 -12.00 1.57 -12.02
C LEU A 20 -13.47 1.14 -12.09
N SER A 21 -13.87 0.15 -11.32
CA SER A 21 -15.26 -0.35 -11.32
C SER A 21 -16.26 0.58 -10.66
N SER A 22 -15.82 1.66 -9.99
CA SER A 22 -16.71 2.75 -9.55
C SER A 22 -17.39 3.43 -10.75
N ASN A 23 -16.68 3.50 -11.90
CA ASN A 23 -17.26 3.98 -13.15
C ASN A 23 -18.06 2.87 -13.86
N LYS A 24 -19.37 3.03 -13.90
CA LYS A 24 -20.30 2.04 -14.49
C LYS A 24 -20.22 1.92 -16.02
N ASN A 25 -19.49 2.81 -16.71
CA ASN A 25 -19.23 2.71 -18.13
C ASN A 25 -18.05 1.79 -18.49
N LEU A 26 -17.35 1.25 -17.47
CA LEU A 26 -16.25 0.31 -17.62
C LEU A 26 -16.71 -1.10 -17.26
N ASN A 27 -16.31 -2.09 -18.05
CA ASN A 27 -16.40 -3.50 -17.72
C ASN A 27 -15.01 -3.99 -17.30
N ILE A 28 -14.86 -4.48 -16.12
CA ILE A 28 -13.59 -4.92 -15.56
C ILE A 28 -13.55 -6.44 -15.52
N THR A 29 -12.59 -7.03 -16.18
CA THR A 29 -12.27 -8.46 -16.04
C THR A 29 -10.92 -8.59 -15.34
N ILE A 30 -10.91 -9.25 -14.18
CA ILE A 30 -9.67 -9.55 -13.47
C ILE A 30 -9.35 -11.04 -13.65
N ILE A 31 -8.09 -11.32 -13.98
CA ILE A 31 -7.58 -12.70 -14.14
C ILE A 31 -6.64 -12.97 -12.97
N GLU A 32 -7.07 -13.88 -12.10
CA GLU A 32 -6.35 -14.23 -10.87
C GLU A 32 -6.40 -15.75 -10.67
N PRO A 33 -5.28 -16.45 -10.86
CA PRO A 33 -5.23 -17.87 -10.52
C PRO A 33 -5.23 -18.05 -9.00
N SER A 34 -6.12 -18.90 -8.50
CA SER A 34 -6.34 -19.12 -7.07
C SER A 34 -5.20 -19.86 -6.36
N ASP A 35 -4.32 -20.50 -7.12
CA ASP A 35 -3.15 -21.24 -6.63
C ASP A 35 -1.89 -20.35 -6.46
N ILE A 36 -1.93 -19.07 -6.87
CA ILE A 36 -0.84 -18.13 -6.66
C ILE A 36 -1.16 -17.25 -5.43
N PRO A 37 -0.41 -17.38 -4.34
CA PRO A 37 -0.65 -16.59 -3.15
C PRO A 37 -0.25 -15.11 -3.39
N THR A 38 -0.98 -14.20 -2.76
CA THR A 38 -0.59 -12.80 -2.69
C THR A 38 0.65 -12.66 -1.80
N ILE A 39 1.70 -12.04 -2.33
CA ILE A 39 2.90 -11.74 -1.56
C ILE A 39 2.60 -10.50 -0.72
N GLY A 40 2.78 -10.61 0.58
CA GLY A 40 2.59 -9.51 1.53
C GLY A 40 3.58 -9.63 2.68
N VAL A 41 4.22 -8.52 3.00
CA VAL A 41 5.27 -8.44 4.04
C VAL A 41 4.85 -7.55 5.23
N GLY A 42 3.66 -6.96 5.16
CA GLY A 42 3.21 -5.85 5.97
C GLY A 42 3.48 -4.54 5.22
N GLU A 43 2.44 -3.97 4.68
CA GLU A 43 2.54 -2.76 3.86
C GLU A 43 2.09 -1.55 4.65
N SER A 44 2.59 -0.42 4.20
CA SER A 44 2.18 0.86 4.76
C SER A 44 1.77 1.83 3.65
N THR A 45 0.77 2.62 3.95
CA THR A 45 0.23 3.63 3.05
C THR A 45 0.64 5.05 3.49
N ILE A 46 0.23 6.02 2.71
CA ILE A 46 0.29 7.44 3.05
C ILE A 46 -1.16 7.98 3.11
N PRO A 47 -1.41 9.16 3.67
CA PRO A 47 -2.77 9.71 3.83
C PRO A 47 -3.61 9.77 2.55
N TYR A 48 -2.97 9.84 1.38
CA TYR A 48 -3.67 9.84 0.09
C TYR A 48 -4.58 8.62 -0.11
N ILE A 49 -4.32 7.52 0.59
CA ILE A 49 -5.16 6.32 0.52
C ILE A 49 -6.64 6.60 0.86
N ASN A 50 -6.90 7.57 1.75
CA ASN A 50 -8.26 7.93 2.13
C ASN A 50 -9.05 8.53 0.96
N ILE A 51 -8.38 9.30 0.09
CA ILE A 51 -8.98 9.82 -1.15
C ILE A 51 -9.28 8.66 -2.10
N VAL A 52 -8.32 7.74 -2.26
CA VAL A 52 -8.50 6.55 -3.11
C VAL A 52 -9.67 5.69 -2.62
N HIS A 53 -9.78 5.45 -1.31
CA HIS A 53 -10.90 4.72 -0.72
C HIS A 53 -12.26 5.40 -0.99
N LYS A 54 -12.30 6.73 -0.87
CA LYS A 54 -13.50 7.50 -1.19
C LYS A 54 -13.88 7.37 -2.66
N GLU A 55 -12.91 7.43 -3.57
CA GLU A 55 -13.14 7.30 -5.01
C GLU A 55 -13.47 5.86 -5.43
N MET A 56 -12.99 4.86 -4.69
CA MET A 56 -13.41 3.47 -4.89
C MET A 56 -14.90 3.26 -4.64
N ASP A 57 -15.55 4.12 -3.85
CA ASP A 57 -16.98 4.06 -3.51
C ASP A 57 -17.42 2.66 -3.03
N LEU A 58 -16.66 2.09 -2.10
CA LEU A 58 -16.98 0.83 -1.45
C LEU A 58 -17.52 1.10 -0.05
N ASP A 59 -18.69 0.51 0.28
CA ASP A 59 -19.34 0.73 1.57
C ASP A 59 -18.48 0.34 2.77
N VAL A 60 -17.60 -0.64 2.59
CA VAL A 60 -16.68 -1.10 3.63
C VAL A 60 -15.75 0.00 4.14
N PHE A 61 -15.42 1.00 3.32
CA PHE A 61 -14.54 2.11 3.71
C PHE A 61 -15.28 3.29 4.34
N LYS A 62 -16.62 3.25 4.42
CA LYS A 62 -17.42 4.29 5.05
C LYS A 62 -17.35 4.26 6.58
N THR A 63 -16.87 3.17 7.15
CA THR A 63 -16.71 2.99 8.59
C THR A 63 -15.30 2.44 8.89
N PRO A 64 -14.72 2.74 10.07
CA PRO A 64 -13.33 2.36 10.39
C PRO A 64 -13.13 0.85 10.63
N GLU A 65 -14.18 0.06 10.73
CA GLU A 65 -14.09 -1.39 11.03
C GLU A 65 -13.31 -2.17 9.98
N TRP A 66 -13.15 -1.64 8.76
CA TRP A 66 -12.33 -2.25 7.73
C TRP A 66 -10.87 -2.43 8.18
N ILE A 67 -10.36 -1.54 9.03
CA ILE A 67 -8.98 -1.58 9.56
C ILE A 67 -8.75 -2.89 10.31
N ASN A 68 -9.73 -3.34 11.11
CA ASN A 68 -9.65 -4.62 11.81
C ASN A 68 -9.65 -5.82 10.86
N LYS A 69 -10.39 -5.74 9.75
CA LYS A 69 -10.44 -6.82 8.75
C LYS A 69 -9.10 -7.06 8.05
N VAL A 70 -8.25 -6.06 8.03
CA VAL A 70 -6.94 -6.11 7.38
C VAL A 70 -5.77 -6.15 8.38
N ASP A 71 -6.04 -6.47 9.65
CA ASP A 71 -5.06 -6.43 10.74
C ASP A 71 -4.36 -5.07 10.84
N GLY A 72 -5.06 -4.01 10.47
CA GLY A 72 -4.50 -2.71 10.21
C GLY A 72 -4.22 -1.89 11.47
N SER A 73 -3.33 -0.92 11.34
CA SER A 73 -3.05 0.10 12.33
C SER A 73 -2.90 1.48 11.70
N LEU A 74 -3.07 2.54 12.49
CA LEU A 74 -2.85 3.89 12.00
C LEU A 74 -1.36 4.18 11.84
N LYS A 75 -1.03 4.96 10.80
CA LYS A 75 0.30 5.45 10.52
C LYS A 75 0.27 6.97 10.36
N PHE A 76 0.99 7.68 11.23
CA PHE A 76 1.09 9.14 11.17
C PHE A 76 2.44 9.64 10.68
N SER A 77 3.43 8.76 10.58
CA SER A 77 4.79 9.16 10.26
C SER A 77 5.68 7.98 9.84
N ILE A 78 6.91 8.30 9.48
CA ILE A 78 8.02 7.36 9.35
C ILE A 78 9.14 7.84 10.27
N GLU A 79 9.64 6.98 11.14
CA GLU A 79 10.82 7.21 11.97
C GLU A 79 12.04 6.59 11.32
N PHE A 80 13.11 7.35 11.22
CA PHE A 80 14.40 6.90 10.69
C PHE A 80 15.46 6.95 11.78
N ALA A 81 16.25 5.89 11.90
CA ALA A 81 17.34 5.80 12.86
C ALA A 81 18.65 5.48 12.14
N ASP A 82 19.72 6.15 12.52
CA ASP A 82 21.12 5.92 12.12
C ASP A 82 21.42 6.15 10.61
N PHE A 83 20.53 6.73 9.84
CA PHE A 83 20.76 6.98 8.40
C PHE A 83 21.80 8.05 8.11
N ASN A 84 22.02 9.00 9.02
CA ASN A 84 23.02 10.04 8.88
C ASN A 84 24.27 9.71 9.74
N ARG A 85 24.05 9.45 11.03
CA ARG A 85 25.10 9.05 11.99
C ARG A 85 24.51 8.05 12.98
N ILE A 86 25.34 7.19 13.53
CA ILE A 86 24.94 6.29 14.62
C ILE A 86 24.44 7.13 15.82
N GLY A 87 23.25 6.85 16.28
CA GLY A 87 22.55 7.56 17.37
C GLY A 87 21.59 8.64 16.89
N ASP A 88 21.65 9.08 15.64
CA ASP A 88 20.71 10.07 15.08
C ASP A 88 19.33 9.43 14.85
N LYS A 89 18.30 10.16 15.23
CA LYS A 89 16.91 9.79 14.97
C LYS A 89 16.15 11.00 14.46
N TRP A 90 15.33 10.78 13.46
CA TRP A 90 14.43 11.81 12.94
C TRP A 90 13.13 11.19 12.47
N ILE A 91 12.10 12.00 12.39
CA ILE A 91 10.77 11.58 11.97
C ILE A 91 10.34 12.38 10.74
N HIS A 92 9.65 11.69 9.84
CA HIS A 92 8.94 12.31 8.73
C HIS A 92 7.43 12.22 9.02
N PRO A 93 6.83 13.28 9.59
CA PRO A 93 5.40 13.32 9.87
C PRO A 93 4.61 13.50 8.58
N PHE A 94 3.39 13.00 8.56
CA PHE A 94 2.48 13.25 7.44
C PHE A 94 1.73 14.58 7.59
N LEU A 95 1.68 15.11 8.80
CA LEU A 95 1.15 16.43 9.10
C LEU A 95 2.29 17.40 9.27
N VAL A 96 2.27 18.45 8.46
CA VAL A 96 2.96 19.71 8.71
C VAL A 96 1.88 20.75 8.85
N SER A 97 2.03 21.69 9.77
CA SER A 97 1.03 22.71 10.12
C SER A 97 0.31 23.27 8.87
N GLY A 98 -0.96 22.99 8.72
CA GLY A 98 -1.76 23.40 7.58
C GLY A 98 -3.01 22.55 7.42
N THR A 99 -3.93 22.98 6.59
CA THR A 99 -5.10 22.19 6.22
C THR A 99 -4.69 21.00 5.36
N ALA A 100 -5.53 19.97 5.27
CA ALA A 100 -5.30 18.82 4.42
C ALA A 100 -4.95 19.23 2.96
N ASP A 101 -5.54 20.31 2.47
CA ASP A 101 -5.27 20.84 1.13
C ASP A 101 -3.84 21.39 0.99
N THR A 102 -3.28 21.98 2.04
CA THR A 102 -1.90 22.47 2.05
C THR A 102 -0.89 21.33 2.04
N ILE A 103 -1.18 20.24 2.74
CA ILE A 103 -0.34 19.03 2.78
C ILE A 103 -0.30 18.34 1.41
N MET A 104 -1.43 18.33 0.72
CA MET A 104 -1.54 17.70 -0.60
C MET A 104 -0.93 18.54 -1.72
N SER A 105 -0.89 19.86 -1.58
CA SER A 105 -0.34 20.78 -2.58
C SER A 105 1.16 21.00 -2.46
N ASP A 106 1.72 20.87 -1.26
CA ASP A 106 3.14 21.13 -1.02
C ASP A 106 3.97 19.84 -1.10
N ARG A 107 4.49 19.57 -2.30
CA ARG A 107 5.44 18.47 -2.53
C ARG A 107 6.79 18.66 -1.80
N THR A 108 6.99 19.79 -1.15
CA THR A 108 8.23 20.11 -0.42
C THR A 108 8.18 19.73 1.05
N CYS A 109 7.07 19.15 1.51
CA CYS A 109 6.91 18.68 2.89
C CYS A 109 7.75 17.45 3.25
N SER A 110 8.97 17.39 2.78
CA SER A 110 9.99 16.43 3.20
C SER A 110 10.90 17.00 4.30
N SER A 111 10.39 17.90 5.13
CA SER A 111 11.18 18.43 6.24
C SER A 111 11.44 17.30 7.24
N GLN A 112 12.64 16.77 7.17
CA GLN A 112 13.18 15.86 8.17
C GLN A 112 13.33 16.65 9.48
N ILE A 113 12.60 16.22 10.49
CA ILE A 113 12.65 16.87 11.79
C ILE A 113 13.28 15.89 12.77
N PRO A 114 14.34 16.28 13.47
CA PRO A 114 14.88 15.47 14.55
C PRO A 114 13.77 15.08 15.55
N LEU A 115 13.73 13.83 15.95
CA LEU A 115 12.69 13.32 16.84
C LEU A 115 12.61 14.09 18.17
N GLU A 116 13.75 14.56 18.67
CA GLU A 116 13.81 15.39 19.88
C GLU A 116 13.10 16.73 19.69
N ILE A 117 13.28 17.38 18.55
CA ILE A 117 12.59 18.63 18.21
C ILE A 117 11.10 18.36 18.03
N TYR A 118 10.74 17.32 17.29
CA TYR A 118 9.35 16.91 17.11
C TYR A 118 8.64 16.64 18.44
N ASN A 119 9.31 15.92 19.35
CA ASN A 119 8.77 15.60 20.66
C ASN A 119 8.71 16.81 21.61
N SER A 120 9.56 17.82 21.40
CA SER A 120 9.58 19.04 22.24
C SER A 120 8.57 20.09 21.79
N GLN A 121 8.19 20.10 20.53
CA GLN A 121 7.25 21.06 19.96
C GLN A 121 5.81 20.59 20.12
N GLN A 122 5.18 21.04 21.19
CA GLN A 122 3.79 20.70 21.48
C GLN A 122 2.82 21.30 20.47
N ASP A 123 3.22 22.40 19.85
CA ASP A 123 2.43 23.18 18.89
C ASP A 123 2.80 22.89 17.44
N TYR A 124 3.73 21.95 17.20
CA TYR A 124 4.23 21.69 15.85
C TYR A 124 3.15 21.12 14.92
N VAL A 125 2.27 20.35 15.48
CA VAL A 125 1.05 19.93 14.84
C VAL A 125 -0.05 20.46 15.71
N ASP A 126 -0.81 21.39 15.18
CA ASP A 126 -2.01 21.90 15.85
C ASP A 126 -2.94 20.73 16.06
N ASP A 127 -2.52 19.79 16.94
CA ASP A 127 -3.44 18.83 17.23
C ASP A 127 -3.05 18.04 18.44
N ASN A 128 -3.91 18.23 19.32
CA ASN A 128 -4.00 17.42 20.49
C ASN A 128 -4.20 15.92 20.19
N TYR A 129 -4.20 15.55 18.91
CA TYR A 129 -4.48 14.19 18.47
C TYR A 129 -3.25 13.44 17.95
N VAL A 130 -2.56 13.96 16.93
CA VAL A 130 -1.43 13.22 16.31
C VAL A 130 -0.23 13.16 17.24
N LEU A 131 0.21 14.28 17.80
CA LEU A 131 1.35 14.31 18.71
C LEU A 131 1.17 13.48 19.98
N PRO A 132 0.05 13.57 20.72
CA PRO A 132 -0.19 12.72 21.88
C PRO A 132 -0.20 11.24 21.54
N ASN A 133 -0.77 10.86 20.39
CA ASN A 133 -0.78 9.46 19.96
C ASN A 133 0.60 8.95 19.58
N LEU A 134 1.40 9.76 18.88
CA LEU A 134 2.79 9.42 18.58
C LEU A 134 3.64 9.30 19.85
N ARG A 135 3.51 10.27 20.78
CA ARG A 135 4.25 10.25 22.05
C ARG A 135 3.86 9.11 22.96
N SER A 136 2.57 8.84 23.06
CA SER A 136 2.08 7.75 23.89
C SER A 136 2.35 6.38 23.30
N GLN A 137 2.72 6.31 22.02
CA GLN A 137 2.80 5.08 21.25
C GLN A 137 1.53 4.22 21.39
N LYS A 138 0.42 4.89 21.73
CA LYS A 138 -0.85 4.21 21.86
C LYS A 138 -1.38 3.86 20.48
N PHE A 139 -1.75 2.65 20.35
CA PHE A 139 -2.57 2.19 19.27
C PHE A 139 -4.02 2.60 19.57
N THR A 140 -4.60 3.39 18.70
CA THR A 140 -6.03 3.69 18.79
C THR A 140 -6.80 2.60 18.08
N THR A 141 -7.70 1.95 18.78
CA THR A 141 -8.65 1.03 18.16
C THR A 141 -9.63 1.81 17.28
N PRO A 142 -10.21 1.19 16.24
CA PRO A 142 -11.20 1.84 15.40
C PRO A 142 -12.38 2.43 16.16
N GLU A 143 -12.74 1.85 17.30
CA GLU A 143 -13.82 2.33 18.17
C GLU A 143 -13.44 3.62 18.92
N GLU A 144 -12.15 3.81 19.21
CA GLU A 144 -11.62 5.03 19.81
C GLU A 144 -11.39 6.13 18.78
N GLN A 145 -11.34 5.76 17.51
CA GLN A 145 -11.23 6.66 16.38
C GLN A 145 -12.64 7.08 15.98
N SER A 146 -13.20 8.05 16.65
CA SER A 146 -14.34 8.75 16.02
C SER A 146 -13.91 9.13 14.61
N VAL A 147 -14.75 8.84 13.62
CA VAL A 147 -14.53 9.19 12.20
C VAL A 147 -14.60 10.71 12.09
N ASP A 148 -13.64 11.36 12.69
CA ASP A 148 -13.45 12.79 12.63
C ASP A 148 -12.63 13.10 11.36
N GLU A 149 -12.86 14.23 10.74
CA GLU A 149 -12.11 14.74 9.58
C GLU A 149 -10.59 14.66 9.77
N LYS A 150 -10.14 14.60 11.02
CA LYS A 150 -8.73 14.43 11.43
C LYS A 150 -8.10 13.10 11.00
N LEU A 151 -8.88 12.05 10.74
CA LEU A 151 -8.35 10.78 10.22
C LEU A 151 -7.88 10.86 8.76
N THR A 152 -8.28 11.91 8.03
CA THR A 152 -7.84 12.12 6.64
C THR A 152 -6.34 12.32 6.50
N VAL A 153 -5.66 12.58 7.60
CA VAL A 153 -4.21 12.81 7.67
C VAL A 153 -3.41 11.57 8.05
N ALA A 154 -4.08 10.47 8.36
CA ALA A 154 -3.43 9.20 8.67
C ALA A 154 -3.28 8.33 7.42
N GLY A 155 -2.13 7.70 7.26
CA GLY A 155 -2.00 6.48 6.49
C GLY A 155 -2.30 5.27 7.38
N TYR A 156 -2.07 4.09 6.84
CA TYR A 156 -2.31 2.83 7.54
C TYR A 156 -1.14 1.88 7.35
N HIS A 157 -0.89 1.06 8.36
CA HIS A 157 -0.19 -0.20 8.19
C HIS A 157 -1.26 -1.26 7.92
N ILE A 158 -1.07 -2.13 6.98
CA ILE A 158 -2.04 -3.14 6.59
C ILE A 158 -1.38 -4.48 6.28
N ASP A 159 -2.12 -5.55 6.46
CA ASP A 159 -1.78 -6.84 5.89
C ASP A 159 -2.25 -6.86 4.43
N ALA A 160 -1.30 -6.87 3.48
CA ALA A 160 -1.59 -6.78 2.05
C ALA A 160 -2.49 -7.89 1.54
N ALA A 161 -2.29 -9.12 2.02
CA ALA A 161 -3.11 -10.25 1.60
C ALA A 161 -4.55 -10.10 2.09
N LYS A 162 -4.74 -9.68 3.34
CA LYS A 162 -6.08 -9.40 3.88
C LYS A 162 -6.73 -8.22 3.18
N TYR A 163 -5.95 -7.18 2.85
CA TYR A 163 -6.46 -6.01 2.12
C TYR A 163 -6.88 -6.38 0.69
N ALA A 164 -6.05 -7.12 -0.05
CA ALA A 164 -6.42 -7.61 -1.38
C ALA A 164 -7.69 -8.47 -1.33
N ASN A 165 -7.81 -9.35 -0.33
CA ASN A 165 -9.00 -10.17 -0.15
C ASN A 165 -10.25 -9.35 0.21
N LEU A 166 -10.12 -8.32 1.05
CA LEU A 166 -11.21 -7.39 1.34
C LEU A 166 -11.69 -6.67 0.07
N LEU A 167 -10.76 -6.13 -0.72
CA LEU A 167 -11.08 -5.50 -1.99
C LEU A 167 -11.74 -6.48 -2.96
N LYS A 168 -11.23 -7.71 -3.06
CA LYS A 168 -11.82 -8.78 -3.87
C LYS A 168 -13.28 -9.04 -3.49
N GLN A 169 -13.53 -9.25 -2.20
CA GLN A 169 -14.88 -9.53 -1.69
C GLN A 169 -15.87 -8.40 -1.97
N GLU A 170 -15.45 -7.15 -1.82
CA GLU A 170 -16.33 -6.00 -2.03
C GLU A 170 -16.50 -5.68 -3.52
N THR A 171 -15.43 -5.75 -4.30
CA THR A 171 -15.44 -5.38 -5.71
C THR A 171 -16.20 -6.39 -6.57
N THR A 172 -16.11 -7.68 -6.26
CA THR A 172 -16.84 -8.73 -7.01
C THR A 172 -18.36 -8.67 -6.83
N LYS A 173 -18.88 -7.91 -5.86
CA LYS A 173 -20.32 -7.65 -5.74
C LYS A 173 -20.87 -6.73 -6.84
N ARG A 174 -19.98 -6.03 -7.54
CA ARG A 174 -20.36 -5.08 -8.60
C ARG A 174 -20.68 -5.81 -9.89
N SER A 175 -21.77 -5.46 -10.54
CA SER A 175 -22.25 -6.10 -11.78
C SER A 175 -21.34 -5.88 -13.00
N ASN A 176 -20.46 -4.89 -12.97
CA ASN A 176 -19.50 -4.59 -14.03
C ASN A 176 -18.11 -5.19 -13.77
N VAL A 177 -17.99 -6.13 -12.82
CA VAL A 177 -16.74 -6.83 -12.50
C VAL A 177 -16.91 -8.33 -12.72
N THR A 178 -15.96 -8.92 -13.44
CA THR A 178 -15.88 -10.35 -13.68
C THR A 178 -14.53 -10.87 -13.21
N LEU A 179 -14.54 -11.88 -12.35
CA LEU A 179 -13.34 -12.60 -11.93
C LEU A 179 -13.19 -13.87 -12.76
N LEU A 180 -12.01 -14.09 -13.32
CA LEU A 180 -11.62 -15.33 -13.99
C LEU A 180 -10.50 -16.00 -13.17
N ASP A 181 -10.82 -17.16 -12.60
CA ASP A 181 -9.83 -18.01 -11.94
C ASP A 181 -9.12 -18.84 -13.00
N ALA A 182 -7.99 -18.34 -13.48
CA ALA A 182 -7.23 -18.99 -14.55
C ALA A 182 -5.82 -18.43 -14.66
N HIS A 183 -4.89 -19.21 -15.22
CA HIS A 183 -3.58 -18.73 -15.63
C HIS A 183 -3.63 -18.15 -17.05
N ILE A 184 -2.85 -17.09 -17.29
CA ILE A 184 -2.56 -16.62 -18.64
C ILE A 184 -1.49 -17.55 -19.21
N GLU A 185 -1.83 -18.26 -20.30
CA GLU A 185 -0.98 -19.24 -20.97
C GLU A 185 -0.24 -18.63 -22.15
N ASP A 186 -0.92 -17.74 -22.89
CA ASP A 186 -0.35 -17.05 -24.05
C ASP A 186 -0.85 -15.61 -24.16
N ILE A 187 -0.04 -14.76 -24.77
CA ILE A 187 -0.31 -13.33 -24.98
C ILE A 187 -0.06 -13.01 -26.44
N SER A 188 -1.13 -12.73 -27.18
CA SER A 188 -1.02 -12.35 -28.58
C SER A 188 -0.71 -10.88 -28.74
N VAL A 189 0.39 -10.55 -29.40
CA VAL A 189 0.84 -9.19 -29.67
C VAL A 189 0.88 -8.92 -31.15
N LYS A 190 0.39 -7.77 -31.57
CA LYS A 190 0.47 -7.25 -32.94
C LYS A 190 0.74 -5.76 -32.89
N ASP A 191 1.70 -5.30 -33.68
CA ASP A 191 2.10 -3.89 -33.76
C ASP A 191 2.35 -3.26 -32.37
N GLU A 192 3.12 -3.99 -31.53
CA GLU A 192 3.45 -3.63 -30.12
C GLU A 192 2.23 -3.46 -29.19
N LYS A 193 1.09 -4.02 -29.56
CA LYS A 193 -0.13 -3.97 -28.78
C LYS A 193 -0.64 -5.38 -28.47
N ILE A 194 -1.06 -5.60 -27.22
CA ILE A 194 -1.74 -6.83 -26.83
C ILE A 194 -3.11 -6.85 -27.52
N THR A 195 -3.37 -7.91 -28.25
CA THR A 195 -4.64 -8.12 -28.94
C THR A 195 -5.59 -9.03 -28.17
N ASN A 196 -5.05 -10.04 -27.52
CA ASN A 196 -5.82 -10.93 -26.64
C ASN A 196 -4.91 -11.68 -25.67
N LEU A 197 -5.52 -12.25 -24.64
CA LEU A 197 -4.91 -13.22 -23.71
C LEU A 197 -5.57 -14.58 -23.90
N VAL A 198 -4.78 -15.63 -23.94
CA VAL A 198 -5.27 -17.02 -23.93
C VAL A 198 -5.08 -17.60 -22.55
N LEU A 199 -6.14 -18.12 -21.95
CA LEU A 199 -6.11 -18.73 -20.62
C LEU A 199 -5.89 -20.25 -20.71
N ASN A 200 -5.38 -20.85 -19.64
CA ASN A 200 -5.09 -22.29 -19.54
C ASN A 200 -6.31 -23.20 -19.74
N ASN A 201 -7.52 -22.65 -19.67
CA ASN A 201 -8.77 -23.37 -19.99
C ASN A 201 -9.22 -23.16 -21.44
N GLY A 202 -8.38 -22.60 -22.29
CA GLY A 202 -8.64 -22.32 -23.71
C GLY A 202 -9.50 -21.08 -23.98
N LYS A 203 -9.93 -20.36 -22.95
CA LYS A 203 -10.70 -19.12 -23.12
C LYS A 203 -9.80 -18.00 -23.66
N VAL A 204 -10.28 -17.31 -24.70
CA VAL A 204 -9.63 -16.11 -25.26
C VAL A 204 -10.31 -14.87 -24.66
N VAL A 205 -9.52 -13.94 -24.15
CA VAL A 205 -9.99 -12.71 -23.51
C VAL A 205 -9.46 -11.51 -24.28
N ASN A 206 -10.38 -10.66 -24.78
CA ASN A 206 -10.10 -9.44 -25.51
C ASN A 206 -10.48 -8.23 -24.64
N ALA A 207 -9.75 -7.12 -24.78
CA ALA A 207 -10.04 -5.87 -24.11
C ALA A 207 -9.62 -4.66 -24.94
N ASP A 208 -10.16 -3.50 -24.56
CA ASP A 208 -9.72 -2.20 -25.08
C ASP A 208 -8.46 -1.71 -24.39
N LEU A 209 -8.25 -2.16 -23.11
CA LEU A 209 -7.08 -1.83 -22.29
C LEU A 209 -6.70 -3.05 -21.45
N TYR A 210 -5.39 -3.31 -21.37
CA TYR A 210 -4.81 -4.33 -20.50
C TYR A 210 -3.94 -3.67 -19.44
N ILE A 211 -4.11 -4.07 -18.19
CA ILE A 211 -3.35 -3.57 -17.04
C ILE A 211 -2.54 -4.74 -16.46
N ASP A 212 -1.22 -4.58 -16.41
CA ASP A 212 -0.31 -5.57 -15.85
C ASP A 212 -0.17 -5.38 -14.34
N CYS A 213 -0.75 -6.30 -13.58
CA CYS A 213 -0.61 -6.42 -12.13
C CYS A 213 0.00 -7.77 -11.73
N THR A 214 0.81 -8.37 -12.61
CA THR A 214 1.43 -9.69 -12.41
C THR A 214 2.71 -9.65 -11.53
N GLY A 215 2.97 -8.51 -10.89
CA GLY A 215 4.10 -8.30 -9.99
C GLY A 215 5.44 -8.38 -10.71
N PHE A 216 6.45 -8.98 -10.09
CA PHE A 216 7.79 -9.09 -10.66
C PHE A 216 7.84 -9.90 -11.96
N ARG A 217 6.82 -10.68 -12.26
CA ARG A 217 6.75 -11.44 -13.52
C ARG A 217 6.53 -10.53 -14.73
N ALA A 218 5.85 -9.39 -14.54
CA ALA A 218 5.58 -8.38 -15.56
C ALA A 218 5.16 -9.01 -16.92
N LEU A 219 4.19 -9.93 -16.87
CA LEU A 219 3.87 -10.80 -18.00
C LEU A 219 3.46 -10.03 -19.25
N LEU A 220 2.60 -9.03 -19.08
CA LEU A 220 2.10 -8.24 -20.21
C LEU A 220 3.15 -7.25 -20.71
N ALA A 221 3.88 -6.62 -19.79
CA ALA A 221 4.94 -5.69 -20.12
C ALA A 221 6.05 -6.40 -20.91
N ASN A 222 6.49 -7.57 -20.48
CA ASN A 222 7.49 -8.36 -21.20
C ASN A 222 7.00 -8.84 -22.58
N ALA A 223 5.72 -9.11 -22.75
CA ALA A 223 5.17 -9.56 -24.02
C ALA A 223 5.20 -8.46 -25.11
N VAL A 224 5.08 -7.19 -24.74
CA VAL A 224 5.19 -6.06 -25.67
C VAL A 224 6.63 -5.57 -25.87
N ASN A 225 7.61 -6.39 -25.51
CA ASN A 225 9.03 -6.12 -25.68
C ASN A 225 9.52 -4.85 -24.97
N SER A 226 9.06 -4.67 -23.72
CA SER A 226 9.53 -3.56 -22.87
C SER A 226 11.00 -3.77 -22.52
N GLU A 227 11.81 -2.76 -22.81
CA GLU A 227 13.18 -2.72 -22.30
C GLU A 227 13.18 -2.25 -20.84
N TRP A 228 13.78 -3.04 -19.96
CA TRP A 228 13.97 -2.66 -18.55
C TRP A 228 15.29 -1.93 -18.40
N ASP A 229 15.23 -0.72 -17.83
CA ASP A 229 16.46 -0.02 -17.47
C ASP A 229 17.09 -0.71 -16.24
N THR A 230 18.26 -1.30 -16.45
CA THR A 230 19.04 -1.96 -15.41
C THR A 230 20.15 -1.06 -14.85
N SER A 231 20.24 0.20 -15.30
CA SER A 231 21.32 1.12 -14.97
C SER A 231 21.25 1.73 -13.56
N TYR A 232 20.23 1.39 -12.77
CA TYR A 232 20.04 1.95 -11.43
C TYR A 232 21.01 1.44 -10.37
N SER A 233 21.75 0.35 -10.62
CA SER A 233 22.68 -0.25 -9.66
C SER A 233 23.81 0.69 -9.20
N GLU A 234 24.18 1.67 -10.02
CA GLU A 234 25.16 2.70 -9.64
C GLU A 234 24.59 3.75 -8.67
N ARG A 235 23.29 3.81 -8.50
CA ARG A 235 22.59 4.79 -7.65
C ARG A 235 21.84 4.15 -6.49
N LEU A 236 21.34 2.94 -6.72
CA LEU A 236 20.61 2.14 -5.73
C LEU A 236 21.49 0.93 -5.37
N PHE A 237 22.15 1.02 -4.24
CA PHE A 237 23.14 0.03 -3.80
C PHE A 237 22.55 -1.24 -3.21
N VAL A 238 21.25 -1.22 -2.90
CA VAL A 238 20.53 -2.35 -2.31
C VAL A 238 19.50 -2.86 -3.31
N ASP A 239 19.54 -4.15 -3.62
CA ASP A 239 18.72 -4.78 -4.64
C ASP A 239 18.00 -6.04 -4.15
N THR A 240 18.27 -6.44 -2.92
CA THR A 240 17.74 -7.65 -2.32
C THR A 240 17.05 -7.35 -1.01
N ALA A 241 15.93 -8.03 -0.75
CA ALA A 241 15.22 -7.91 0.51
C ALA A 241 14.82 -9.28 1.05
N LEU A 242 15.05 -9.47 2.36
CA LEU A 242 14.51 -10.59 3.12
C LEU A 242 13.38 -10.07 4.01
N ALA A 243 12.15 -10.52 3.76
CA ALA A 243 10.98 -10.12 4.52
C ALA A 243 10.50 -11.25 5.43
N VAL A 244 10.13 -10.91 6.65
CA VAL A 244 9.62 -11.84 7.65
C VAL A 244 8.47 -11.24 8.46
N GLN A 245 7.68 -12.10 9.06
CA GLN A 245 6.62 -11.72 10.00
C GLN A 245 7.03 -12.17 11.40
N LEU A 246 7.07 -11.25 12.34
CA LEU A 246 7.48 -11.52 13.71
C LEU A 246 6.33 -11.29 14.69
N PRO A 247 6.15 -12.16 15.71
CA PRO A 247 5.26 -11.86 16.81
C PRO A 247 5.81 -10.70 17.65
N TYR A 248 4.94 -9.98 18.35
CA TYR A 248 5.38 -9.05 19.38
C TYR A 248 6.03 -9.81 20.55
N ILE A 249 7.18 -9.33 21.01
CA ILE A 249 7.78 -9.74 22.29
C ILE A 249 7.07 -8.98 23.41
N ASP A 250 6.97 -7.66 23.24
CA ASP A 250 6.19 -6.78 24.09
C ASP A 250 5.42 -5.79 23.22
N ARG A 251 4.13 -6.04 23.06
CA ARG A 251 3.27 -5.22 22.22
C ARG A 251 3.19 -3.77 22.73
N SER A 252 3.25 -3.55 24.03
CA SER A 252 3.12 -2.22 24.62
C SER A 252 4.25 -1.27 24.23
N THR A 253 5.42 -1.79 23.97
CA THR A 253 6.61 -1.02 23.57
C THR A 253 6.89 -1.06 22.07
N GLN A 254 6.51 -2.14 21.39
CA GLN A 254 6.81 -2.33 19.97
C GLN A 254 5.71 -1.85 19.03
N MET A 255 4.46 -1.73 19.52
CA MET A 255 3.35 -1.21 18.74
C MET A 255 3.44 0.31 18.66
N ARG A 256 3.57 0.83 17.43
CA ARG A 256 3.75 2.27 17.16
C ARG A 256 2.85 2.71 16.01
N ASN A 257 2.43 3.97 16.05
CA ASN A 257 1.71 4.62 14.96
C ASN A 257 2.66 5.18 13.89
N THR A 258 3.83 4.58 13.74
CA THR A 258 4.86 4.99 12.79
C THR A 258 5.55 3.78 12.19
N THR A 259 5.89 3.85 10.90
CA THR A 259 6.82 2.89 10.31
C THR A 259 8.22 3.21 10.82
N TYR A 260 8.94 2.22 11.31
CA TYR A 260 10.31 2.39 11.78
C TYR A 260 11.30 1.87 10.76
N CYS A 261 12.24 2.70 10.36
CA CYS A 261 13.34 2.37 9.46
C CYS A 261 14.66 2.56 10.19
N HIS A 262 15.54 1.56 10.15
CA HIS A 262 16.82 1.59 10.86
C HIS A 262 17.95 1.22 9.89
N ALA A 263 18.89 2.13 9.71
CA ALA A 263 20.07 1.87 8.92
C ALA A 263 21.02 0.95 9.66
N LEU A 264 21.59 -0.01 8.95
CA LEU A 264 22.60 -0.94 9.40
C LEU A 264 23.84 -0.84 8.51
N GLN A 265 24.88 -1.58 8.84
CA GLN A 265 26.16 -1.49 8.14
C GLN A 265 26.06 -1.75 6.62
N ASN A 266 25.22 -2.69 6.20
CA ASN A 266 25.15 -3.13 4.80
C ASN A 266 23.71 -2.97 4.21
N GLY A 267 22.89 -2.13 4.79
CA GLY A 267 21.51 -1.96 4.36
C GLY A 267 20.63 -1.35 5.45
N TRP A 268 19.36 -1.65 5.44
CA TRP A 268 18.43 -1.11 6.43
C TRP A 268 17.26 -2.06 6.70
N VAL A 269 16.69 -1.94 7.89
CA VAL A 269 15.53 -2.72 8.33
C VAL A 269 14.31 -1.83 8.34
N TRP A 270 13.15 -2.36 7.94
CA TRP A 270 11.86 -1.73 8.20
C TRP A 270 11.06 -2.52 9.23
N ASN A 271 10.22 -1.83 9.99
CA ASN A 271 9.22 -2.42 10.87
C ASN A 271 7.88 -1.76 10.63
N VAL A 272 6.88 -2.57 10.30
CA VAL A 272 5.50 -2.18 10.08
C VAL A 272 4.64 -2.88 11.15
N PRO A 273 4.26 -2.16 12.22
CA PRO A 273 3.46 -2.76 13.29
C PRO A 273 2.00 -2.92 12.85
N LEU A 274 1.53 -4.14 12.80
CA LEU A 274 0.12 -4.52 12.61
C LEU A 274 -0.52 -4.81 13.98
N GLN A 275 -1.83 -5.08 14.02
CA GLN A 275 -2.49 -5.36 15.32
C GLN A 275 -1.96 -6.61 16.00
N THR A 276 -1.64 -7.65 15.25
CA THR A 276 -1.27 -8.98 15.78
C THR A 276 0.21 -9.33 15.65
N ARG A 277 0.95 -8.62 14.77
CA ARG A 277 2.34 -8.94 14.42
C ARG A 277 3.10 -7.72 13.90
N ILE A 278 4.38 -7.87 13.71
CA ILE A 278 5.23 -6.90 13.02
C ILE A 278 5.61 -7.48 11.66
N GLY A 279 5.30 -6.77 10.57
CA GLY A 279 5.91 -6.99 9.27
C GLY A 279 7.28 -6.33 9.26
N THR A 280 8.33 -7.08 9.02
CA THR A 280 9.70 -6.54 9.02
C THR A 280 10.53 -7.16 7.92
N GLY A 281 11.63 -6.53 7.60
CA GLY A 281 12.59 -7.10 6.67
C GLY A 281 13.86 -6.28 6.60
N TYR A 282 14.84 -6.86 5.92
CA TYR A 282 16.16 -6.30 5.72
C TYR A 282 16.43 -6.12 4.23
N VAL A 283 16.78 -4.92 3.85
CA VAL A 283 17.18 -4.54 2.48
C VAL A 283 18.71 -4.42 2.46
N TYR A 284 19.38 -5.09 1.51
CA TYR A 284 20.84 -5.13 1.40
C TYR A 284 21.34 -5.30 -0.04
#